data_a04a4cc34efe313dab6f280c9730f136
#
_entry.id   a04a4cc34efe313dab6f280c9730f136
#
_cell.length_a   1.000
_cell.length_b   1.000
_cell.length_c   1.000
_cell.angle_alpha   90.00
_cell.angle_beta   90.00
_cell.angle_gamma   90.00
#
_symmetry.space_group_name_H-M   'P 1'
#
loop_
_entity.id
_entity.type
_entity.pdbx_description
1 polymer ?
#
loop_
_entity_poly.entity_id
_entity_poly.type
_entity_poly.pdbx_seq_one_letter_code
_entity_poly.pdbx_strand_id
1 'polypeptide(L)'
;MDTSTHIVMGLGLGALAHLSPAVQQHPELAAAIMLGTILGSNAPDFDYIFRLKSNGDYIRQHRGLSHSLFAIPIWAFVISILLYISFPSIPFFPVFIWTFVAVNLHVMFDVMNFYGTQAMRPFTNRWISLNFIPLFDPFIFLMICLGFVFNFWSGLLGVTFLYVWIGIGLYCVVRHFLRIQHQLLLKKNFDGLNQITLLPTCYLFKWNFIIEKDNEYVLGTIHKVKINEIVKLVKEDLSNELIEKSKLDKNAQHFFASTDYAFPIVNESLNLVEWFDLRYRKNEQFPFKVKVFFDNDGSVISSTIGYHHDELEKYHNKKTLPVKIAKTVDFK
;
A
#
# COMPACT_ATOMS: atom_id res chain seq x y z
N MET A 1 2.92 -1.43 4.09
CA MET A 1 4.17 -1.48 3.27
C MET A 1 4.39 -2.92 2.82
N ASP A 2 5.52 -3.26 2.21
CA ASP A 2 5.86 -4.66 1.93
C ASP A 2 6.40 -5.37 3.18
N THR A 3 6.28 -6.69 3.21
CA THR A 3 6.68 -7.50 4.37
C THR A 3 8.15 -7.36 4.75
N SER A 4 9.06 -7.21 3.76
CA SER A 4 10.49 -7.07 4.05
C SER A 4 10.81 -5.77 4.77
N THR A 5 10.13 -4.67 4.39
CA THR A 5 10.26 -3.38 5.09
C THR A 5 9.73 -3.47 6.53
N HIS A 6 8.57 -4.12 6.75
CA HIS A 6 8.05 -4.32 8.10
C HIS A 6 8.99 -5.16 8.98
N ILE A 7 9.63 -6.20 8.43
CA ILE A 7 10.63 -6.99 9.17
C ILE A 7 11.82 -6.11 9.61
N VAL A 8 12.43 -5.35 8.69
CA VAL A 8 13.58 -4.51 9.04
C VAL A 8 13.19 -3.38 9.99
N MET A 9 11.97 -2.86 9.90
CA MET A 9 11.44 -1.89 10.88
C MET A 9 11.32 -2.51 12.27
N GLY A 10 10.82 -3.75 12.36
CA GLY A 10 10.79 -4.50 13.63
C GLY A 10 12.16 -4.69 14.22
N LEU A 11 13.17 -5.07 13.41
CA LEU A 11 14.57 -5.15 13.82
C LEU A 11 15.07 -3.79 14.32
N GLY A 12 14.81 -2.70 13.60
CA GLY A 12 15.21 -1.35 13.98
C GLY A 12 14.57 -0.87 15.28
N LEU A 13 13.32 -1.28 15.57
CA LEU A 13 12.68 -0.97 16.86
C LEU A 13 13.27 -1.77 18.00
N GLY A 14 13.53 -3.06 17.81
CA GLY A 14 14.20 -3.89 18.81
C GLY A 14 15.60 -3.36 19.13
N ALA A 15 16.32 -2.88 18.11
CA ALA A 15 17.61 -2.22 18.30
C ALA A 15 17.48 -0.90 19.08
N LEU A 16 16.46 -0.09 18.81
CA LEU A 16 16.16 1.15 19.54
C LEU A 16 15.91 0.88 21.03
N ALA A 17 15.31 -0.25 21.38
CA ALA A 17 15.06 -0.62 22.78
C ALA A 17 16.33 -0.68 23.64
N HIS A 18 17.51 -0.86 23.02
CA HIS A 18 18.82 -0.81 23.69
C HIS A 18 19.21 0.60 24.19
N LEU A 19 18.37 1.62 24.03
CA LEU A 19 18.51 2.87 24.80
C LEU A 19 18.25 2.65 26.29
N SER A 20 17.45 1.65 26.64
CA SER A 20 17.18 1.31 28.03
C SER A 20 18.35 0.50 28.64
N PRO A 21 18.94 0.95 29.77
CA PRO A 21 19.94 0.17 30.48
C PRO A 21 19.44 -1.22 30.90
N ALA A 22 18.15 -1.35 31.25
CA ALA A 22 17.54 -2.64 31.59
C ALA A 22 17.60 -3.64 30.42
N VAL A 23 17.37 -3.17 29.17
CA VAL A 23 17.49 -4.02 27.98
C VAL A 23 18.93 -4.41 27.71
N GLN A 24 19.89 -3.47 27.90
CA GLN A 24 21.30 -3.75 27.67
C GLN A 24 21.89 -4.80 28.68
N GLN A 25 21.38 -4.78 29.90
CA GLN A 25 21.88 -5.64 30.97
C GLN A 25 21.23 -7.02 31.02
N HIS A 26 20.08 -7.21 30.32
CA HIS A 26 19.32 -8.45 30.34
C HIS A 26 19.17 -9.04 28.93
N PRO A 27 20.07 -9.94 28.49
CA PRO A 27 20.04 -10.51 27.13
C PRO A 27 18.71 -11.20 26.76
N GLU A 28 18.07 -11.89 27.70
CA GLU A 28 16.78 -12.53 27.47
C GLU A 28 15.67 -11.49 27.21
N LEU A 29 15.67 -10.39 27.96
CA LEU A 29 14.72 -9.30 27.73
C LEU A 29 14.98 -8.64 26.38
N ALA A 30 16.23 -8.41 26.00
CA ALA A 30 16.60 -7.87 24.69
C ALA A 30 16.14 -8.78 23.55
N ALA A 31 16.36 -10.09 23.68
CA ALA A 31 15.88 -11.09 22.69
C ALA A 31 14.37 -11.14 22.59
N ALA A 32 13.65 -11.13 23.71
CA ALA A 32 12.19 -11.14 23.73
C ALA A 32 11.60 -9.86 23.13
N ILE A 33 12.17 -8.67 23.41
CA ILE A 33 11.73 -7.41 22.78
C ILE A 33 12.03 -7.43 21.29
N MET A 34 13.20 -7.89 20.86
CA MET A 34 13.54 -8.02 19.45
C MET A 34 12.55 -8.92 18.72
N LEU A 35 12.24 -10.09 19.26
CA LEU A 35 11.22 -10.98 18.70
C LEU A 35 9.82 -10.34 18.70
N GLY A 36 9.46 -9.68 19.81
CA GLY A 36 8.18 -8.97 19.93
C GLY A 36 8.00 -7.86 18.90
N THR A 37 9.05 -7.09 18.64
CA THR A 37 9.01 -6.01 17.64
C THR A 37 8.97 -6.57 16.20
N ILE A 38 9.70 -7.64 15.89
CA ILE A 38 9.65 -8.30 14.58
C ILE A 38 8.26 -8.92 14.34
N LEU A 39 7.73 -9.67 15.30
CA LEU A 39 6.41 -10.29 15.20
C LEU A 39 5.32 -9.21 15.15
N GLY A 40 5.40 -8.20 16.01
CA GLY A 40 4.42 -7.11 16.07
C GLY A 40 4.38 -6.28 14.80
N SER A 41 5.54 -6.01 14.19
CA SER A 41 5.62 -5.27 12.92
C SER A 41 5.09 -6.07 11.71
N ASN A 42 4.75 -7.35 11.87
CA ASN A 42 4.18 -8.19 10.79
C ASN A 42 2.82 -8.79 11.16
N ALA A 43 2.40 -8.72 12.41
CA ALA A 43 1.20 -9.37 12.89
C ALA A 43 -0.09 -8.95 12.17
N PRO A 44 -0.33 -7.66 11.84
CA PRO A 44 -1.51 -7.28 11.09
C PRO A 44 -1.65 -8.00 9.74
N ASP A 45 -0.53 -8.29 9.07
CA ASP A 45 -0.47 -8.97 7.78
C ASP A 45 -0.67 -10.50 7.87
N PHE A 46 -0.84 -11.07 9.08
CA PHE A 46 -1.24 -12.48 9.24
C PHE A 46 -2.64 -12.75 8.69
N ASP A 47 -3.40 -11.72 8.34
CA ASP A 47 -4.63 -11.83 7.56
C ASP A 47 -4.42 -12.47 6.17
N TYR A 48 -3.17 -12.63 5.72
CA TYR A 48 -2.80 -13.43 4.56
C TYR A 48 -3.38 -14.86 4.59
N ILE A 49 -3.72 -15.38 5.77
CA ILE A 49 -4.39 -16.68 5.92
C ILE A 49 -5.71 -16.75 5.13
N PHE A 50 -6.42 -15.63 4.94
CA PHE A 50 -7.64 -15.60 4.15
C PHE A 50 -7.42 -15.95 2.67
N ARG A 51 -6.19 -15.89 2.16
CA ARG A 51 -5.83 -16.34 0.82
C ARG A 51 -6.05 -17.85 0.63
N LEU A 52 -5.99 -18.62 1.71
CA LEU A 52 -6.30 -20.06 1.67
C LEU A 52 -7.76 -20.32 1.27
N LYS A 53 -8.65 -19.35 1.51
CA LYS A 53 -10.06 -19.47 1.15
C LYS A 53 -10.30 -19.02 -0.31
N SER A 54 -9.90 -17.81 -0.67
CA SER A 54 -9.89 -17.31 -2.05
C SER A 54 -9.07 -16.02 -2.16
N ASN A 55 -8.59 -15.69 -3.37
CA ASN A 55 -7.94 -14.40 -3.63
C ASN A 55 -8.90 -13.22 -3.37
N GLY A 56 -10.18 -13.34 -3.70
CA GLY A 56 -11.19 -12.31 -3.46
C GLY A 56 -11.43 -12.07 -1.96
N ASP A 57 -11.57 -13.13 -1.18
CA ASP A 57 -11.72 -13.03 0.28
C ASP A 57 -10.48 -12.38 0.92
N TYR A 58 -9.28 -12.73 0.46
CA TYR A 58 -8.04 -12.07 0.91
C TYR A 58 -8.06 -10.57 0.61
N ILE A 59 -8.33 -10.16 -0.63
CA ILE A 59 -8.35 -8.75 -1.04
C ILE A 59 -9.37 -7.96 -0.22
N ARG A 60 -10.53 -8.54 0.08
CA ARG A 60 -11.57 -7.92 0.90
C ARG A 60 -11.19 -7.77 2.37
N GLN A 61 -10.49 -8.75 2.95
CA GLN A 61 -10.15 -8.77 4.38
C GLN A 61 -8.81 -8.12 4.68
N HIS A 62 -7.88 -8.18 3.71
CA HIS A 62 -6.54 -7.61 3.87
C HIS A 62 -6.61 -6.11 4.19
N ARG A 63 -5.88 -5.71 5.24
CA ARG A 63 -5.87 -4.36 5.80
C ARG A 63 -7.22 -3.88 6.36
N GLY A 64 -8.10 -4.82 6.67
CA GLY A 64 -9.40 -4.59 7.31
C GLY A 64 -9.32 -4.64 8.82
N LEU A 65 -9.97 -5.66 9.41
CA LEU A 65 -10.10 -5.79 10.87
C LEU A 65 -8.74 -5.98 11.57
N SER A 66 -7.81 -6.74 10.96
CA SER A 66 -6.46 -7.00 11.49
C SER A 66 -5.62 -5.74 11.69
N HIS A 67 -5.88 -4.69 10.89
CA HIS A 67 -5.21 -3.38 10.93
C HIS A 67 -5.99 -2.32 11.69
N SER A 68 -7.07 -2.70 12.39
CA SER A 68 -7.90 -1.75 13.12
C SER A 68 -7.26 -1.30 14.43
N LEU A 69 -7.64 -0.10 14.90
CA LEU A 69 -7.26 0.41 16.23
C LEU A 69 -7.56 -0.59 17.34
N PHE A 70 -8.64 -1.36 17.20
CA PHE A 70 -9.01 -2.37 18.18
C PHE A 70 -8.11 -3.62 18.12
N ALA A 71 -7.62 -4.01 16.94
CA ALA A 71 -6.75 -5.16 16.77
C ALA A 71 -5.32 -4.90 17.29
N ILE A 72 -4.86 -3.66 17.28
CA ILE A 72 -3.49 -3.30 17.69
C ILE A 72 -3.15 -3.79 19.11
N PRO A 73 -3.92 -3.43 20.17
CA PRO A 73 -3.61 -3.91 21.50
C PRO A 73 -3.80 -5.43 21.66
N ILE A 74 -4.70 -6.04 20.90
CA ILE A 74 -4.91 -7.50 20.91
C ILE A 74 -3.69 -8.21 20.35
N TRP A 75 -3.17 -7.80 19.19
CA TRP A 75 -1.94 -8.36 18.61
C TRP A 75 -0.76 -8.22 19.58
N ALA A 76 -0.59 -7.02 20.14
CA ALA A 76 0.49 -6.76 21.09
C ALA A 76 0.38 -7.66 22.33
N PHE A 77 -0.83 -7.82 22.88
CA PHE A 77 -1.08 -8.66 24.05
C PHE A 77 -0.80 -10.14 23.76
N VAL A 78 -1.36 -10.67 22.66
CA VAL A 78 -1.20 -12.09 22.29
C VAL A 78 0.28 -12.44 22.07
N ILE A 79 1.02 -11.60 21.33
CA ILE A 79 2.45 -11.83 21.08
C ILE A 79 3.22 -11.76 22.41
N SER A 80 2.93 -10.75 23.23
CA SER A 80 3.68 -10.55 24.49
C SER A 80 3.41 -11.65 25.50
N ILE A 81 2.20 -12.21 25.58
CA ILE A 81 1.90 -13.33 26.48
C ILE A 81 2.62 -14.61 26.03
N LEU A 82 2.70 -14.85 24.69
CA LEU A 82 3.45 -15.98 24.16
C LEU A 82 4.94 -15.87 24.46
N LEU A 83 5.51 -14.66 24.32
CA LEU A 83 6.91 -14.41 24.65
C LEU A 83 7.17 -14.52 26.16
N TYR A 84 6.27 -14.01 26.99
CA TYR A 84 6.37 -14.12 28.46
C TYR A 84 6.36 -15.58 28.92
N ILE A 85 5.53 -16.44 28.29
CA ILE A 85 5.53 -17.88 28.58
C ILE A 85 6.83 -18.53 28.10
N SER A 86 7.38 -18.09 26.96
CA SER A 86 8.62 -18.64 26.38
C SER A 86 9.89 -18.19 27.12
N PHE A 87 9.86 -17.05 27.79
CA PHE A 87 10.94 -16.44 28.56
C PHE A 87 10.47 -16.11 30.00
N PRO A 88 10.36 -17.10 30.91
CA PRO A 88 9.72 -16.90 32.22
C PRO A 88 10.40 -15.85 33.14
N SER A 89 11.68 -15.52 32.87
CA SER A 89 12.48 -14.60 33.71
C SER A 89 12.29 -13.14 33.33
N ILE A 90 11.57 -12.81 32.25
CA ILE A 90 11.47 -11.42 31.78
C ILE A 90 10.22 -10.72 32.31
N PRO A 91 10.27 -9.39 32.50
CA PRO A 91 9.08 -8.61 32.82
C PRO A 91 8.15 -8.50 31.59
N PHE A 92 6.86 -8.74 31.79
CA PHE A 92 5.83 -8.69 30.72
C PHE A 92 5.70 -7.28 30.10
N PHE A 93 5.66 -6.25 30.95
CA PHE A 93 5.26 -4.91 30.51
C PHE A 93 6.23 -4.27 29.48
N PRO A 94 7.56 -4.32 29.62
CA PRO A 94 8.45 -3.83 28.57
C PRO A 94 8.26 -4.53 27.22
N VAL A 95 8.07 -5.85 27.20
CA VAL A 95 7.82 -6.61 25.97
C VAL A 95 6.52 -6.15 25.32
N PHE A 96 5.46 -5.99 26.12
CA PHE A 96 4.16 -5.51 25.66
C PHE A 96 4.26 -4.11 25.03
N ILE A 97 4.92 -3.16 25.68
CA ILE A 97 5.05 -1.79 25.15
C ILE A 97 5.78 -1.76 23.81
N TRP A 98 6.92 -2.45 23.70
CA TRP A 98 7.69 -2.47 22.46
C TRP A 98 6.96 -3.20 21.34
N THR A 99 6.28 -4.30 21.63
CA THR A 99 5.42 -4.99 20.67
C THR A 99 4.25 -4.12 20.24
N PHE A 100 3.61 -3.42 21.18
CA PHE A 100 2.53 -2.48 20.88
C PHE A 100 2.99 -1.33 19.97
N VAL A 101 4.15 -0.76 20.23
CA VAL A 101 4.75 0.26 19.35
C VAL A 101 4.99 -0.31 17.95
N ALA A 102 5.48 -1.55 17.85
CA ALA A 102 5.74 -2.19 16.56
C ALA A 102 4.46 -2.40 15.75
N VAL A 103 3.38 -2.89 16.37
CA VAL A 103 2.07 -3.06 15.72
C VAL A 103 1.49 -1.71 15.29
N ASN A 104 1.59 -0.67 16.14
CA ASN A 104 1.16 0.68 15.77
C ASN A 104 1.91 1.22 14.57
N LEU A 105 3.24 1.10 14.56
CA LEU A 105 4.06 1.57 13.45
C LEU A 105 3.72 0.85 12.15
N HIS A 106 3.46 -0.47 12.18
CA HIS A 106 2.99 -1.20 11.00
C HIS A 106 1.74 -0.53 10.40
N VAL A 107 0.67 -0.38 11.22
CA VAL A 107 -0.59 0.20 10.75
C VAL A 107 -0.41 1.66 10.31
N MET A 108 0.39 2.45 11.04
CA MET A 108 0.68 3.84 10.69
C MET A 108 1.37 3.96 9.33
N PHE A 109 2.39 3.14 9.05
CA PHE A 109 3.06 3.15 7.75
C PHE A 109 2.16 2.66 6.62
N ASP A 110 1.22 1.76 6.93
CA ASP A 110 0.23 1.32 5.96
C ASP A 110 -0.83 2.39 5.67
N VAL A 111 -1.19 3.24 6.64
CA VAL A 111 -1.98 4.45 6.40
C VAL A 111 -1.22 5.47 5.55
N MET A 112 0.11 5.56 5.68
CA MET A 112 0.93 6.50 4.90
C MET A 112 1.07 6.10 3.42
N ASN A 113 0.83 4.82 3.07
CA ASN A 113 0.90 4.37 1.70
C ASN A 113 -0.44 4.63 0.93
N PHE A 114 -0.42 4.40 -0.39
CA PHE A 114 -1.57 4.70 -1.25
C PHE A 114 -2.67 3.62 -1.24
N TYR A 115 -2.42 2.45 -0.65
CA TYR A 115 -3.47 1.46 -0.43
C TYR A 115 -4.34 1.81 0.75
N GLY A 116 -3.72 2.38 1.81
CA GLY A 116 -4.38 2.66 3.06
C GLY A 116 -4.78 1.41 3.82
N THR A 117 -5.54 1.62 4.88
CA THR A 117 -6.14 0.58 5.73
C THR A 117 -7.50 1.04 6.26
N GLN A 118 -8.30 0.11 6.77
CA GLN A 118 -9.50 0.44 7.54
C GLN A 118 -9.14 0.63 9.04
N ALA A 119 -8.11 1.41 9.32
CA ALA A 119 -7.54 1.57 10.67
C ALA A 119 -8.57 2.02 11.72
N MET A 120 -9.56 2.83 11.34
CA MET A 120 -10.56 3.38 12.27
C MET A 120 -11.71 2.42 12.60
N ARG A 121 -11.65 1.15 12.21
CA ARG A 121 -12.63 0.16 12.68
C ARG A 121 -12.54 0.01 14.22
N PRO A 122 -13.66 -0.17 14.91
CA PRO A 122 -15.04 -0.38 14.42
C PRO A 122 -15.84 0.91 14.14
N PHE A 123 -15.28 2.10 14.36
CA PHE A 123 -16.01 3.37 14.24
C PHE A 123 -16.43 3.70 12.81
N THR A 124 -15.61 3.32 11.83
CA THR A 124 -15.91 3.48 10.41
C THR A 124 -15.20 2.41 9.59
N ASN A 125 -15.83 1.99 8.48
CA ASN A 125 -15.24 1.07 7.52
C ASN A 125 -14.52 1.80 6.35
N ARG A 126 -14.31 3.11 6.45
CA ARG A 126 -13.64 3.88 5.41
C ARG A 126 -12.15 3.52 5.34
N TRP A 127 -11.64 3.43 4.12
CA TRP A 127 -10.22 3.32 3.86
C TRP A 127 -9.54 4.67 4.12
N ILE A 128 -8.44 4.65 4.85
CA ILE A 128 -7.64 5.84 5.16
C ILE A 128 -6.29 5.66 4.53
N SER A 129 -5.91 6.58 3.64
CA SER A 129 -4.59 6.62 3.02
C SER A 129 -4.08 8.05 2.91
N LEU A 130 -2.82 8.25 3.26
CA LEU A 130 -2.16 9.56 3.19
C LEU A 130 -1.33 9.75 1.92
N ASN A 131 -1.08 8.70 1.18
CA ASN A 131 -0.47 8.71 -0.17
C ASN A 131 0.88 9.45 -0.27
N PHE A 132 1.80 9.26 0.68
CA PHE A 132 3.12 9.88 0.58
C PHE A 132 4.30 8.92 0.73
N ILE A 133 4.08 7.68 1.18
CA ILE A 133 5.08 6.62 1.23
C ILE A 133 4.72 5.54 0.21
N PRO A 134 5.65 5.05 -0.62
CA PRO A 134 5.40 3.93 -1.54
C PRO A 134 5.29 2.61 -0.77
N LEU A 135 4.81 1.56 -1.45
CA LEU A 135 4.69 0.23 -0.85
C LEU A 135 6.05 -0.32 -0.38
N PHE A 136 7.07 -0.21 -1.23
CA PHE A 136 8.48 -0.42 -0.89
C PHE A 136 9.22 0.90 -0.97
N ASP A 137 9.82 1.33 0.14
CA ASP A 137 10.65 2.54 0.19
C ASP A 137 12.11 2.16 0.42
N PRO A 138 12.95 2.23 -0.62
CA PRO A 138 14.35 1.82 -0.53
C PRO A 138 15.16 2.68 0.43
N PHE A 139 14.75 3.95 0.65
CA PHE A 139 15.44 4.84 1.57
C PHE A 139 15.24 4.40 3.02
N ILE A 140 14.01 4.12 3.44
CA ILE A 140 13.69 3.62 4.78
C ILE A 140 14.40 2.28 5.02
N PHE A 141 14.30 1.37 4.05
CA PHE A 141 14.94 0.06 4.13
C PHE A 141 16.45 0.18 4.30
N LEU A 142 17.12 0.97 3.45
CA LEU A 142 18.56 1.16 3.49
C LEU A 142 19.02 1.89 4.75
N MET A 143 18.28 2.89 5.24
CA MET A 143 18.64 3.58 6.49
C MET A 143 18.73 2.61 7.67
N ILE A 144 17.77 1.69 7.79
CA ILE A 144 17.77 0.70 8.88
C ILE A 144 18.94 -0.28 8.70
N CYS A 145 19.16 -0.79 7.47
CA CYS A 145 20.28 -1.70 7.19
C CYS A 145 21.65 -1.03 7.48
N LEU A 146 21.82 0.21 7.03
CA LEU A 146 23.04 0.99 7.29
C LEU A 146 23.23 1.30 8.78
N GLY A 147 22.14 1.47 9.54
CA GLY A 147 22.19 1.59 11.00
C GLY A 147 22.84 0.37 11.66
N PHE A 148 22.51 -0.85 11.23
CA PHE A 148 23.16 -2.06 11.72
C PHE A 148 24.62 -2.14 11.30
N VAL A 149 24.96 -1.79 10.06
CA VAL A 149 26.34 -1.74 9.57
C VAL A 149 27.15 -0.71 10.39
N PHE A 150 26.62 0.49 10.61
CA PHE A 150 27.28 1.52 11.40
C PHE A 150 27.49 1.08 12.85
N ASN A 151 26.52 0.38 13.45
CA ASN A 151 26.63 -0.13 14.80
C ASN A 151 27.82 -1.10 14.99
N PHE A 152 28.23 -1.81 13.93
CA PHE A 152 29.38 -2.70 13.99
C PHE A 152 30.68 -1.97 14.42
N TRP A 153 30.81 -0.69 14.05
CA TRP A 153 31.94 0.14 14.46
C TRP A 153 31.68 0.97 15.72
N SER A 154 30.45 1.47 15.88
CA SER A 154 30.12 2.37 17.00
C SER A 154 29.92 1.64 18.34
N GLY A 155 29.42 0.40 18.30
CA GLY A 155 29.01 -0.36 19.49
C GLY A 155 27.82 0.24 20.25
N LEU A 156 27.21 1.33 19.75
CA LEU A 156 26.15 2.11 20.42
C LEU A 156 24.78 1.85 19.79
N LEU A 157 24.31 0.58 19.85
CA LEU A 157 23.12 0.12 19.14
C LEU A 157 21.89 1.03 19.34
N GLY A 158 21.50 1.27 20.58
CA GLY A 158 20.31 2.08 20.89
C GLY A 158 20.44 3.52 20.37
N VAL A 159 21.60 4.15 20.56
CA VAL A 159 21.83 5.54 20.09
C VAL A 159 21.84 5.62 18.57
N THR A 160 22.47 4.67 17.89
CA THR A 160 22.46 4.58 16.42
C THR A 160 21.04 4.52 15.91
N PHE A 161 20.19 3.66 16.48
CA PHE A 161 18.81 3.53 16.03
C PHE A 161 17.91 4.69 16.45
N LEU A 162 18.24 5.43 17.49
CA LEU A 162 17.57 6.72 17.77
C LEU A 162 17.76 7.69 16.59
N TYR A 163 18.98 7.86 16.09
CA TYR A 163 19.23 8.74 14.95
C TYR A 163 18.64 8.20 13.64
N VAL A 164 18.64 6.89 13.43
CA VAL A 164 17.96 6.26 12.28
C VAL A 164 16.47 6.59 12.29
N TRP A 165 15.77 6.42 13.41
CA TRP A 165 14.35 6.71 13.53
C TRP A 165 14.02 8.20 13.41
N ILE A 166 14.86 9.08 13.95
CA ILE A 166 14.75 10.53 13.73
C ILE A 166 14.89 10.85 12.24
N GLY A 167 15.86 10.27 11.55
CA GLY A 167 16.08 10.45 10.12
C GLY A 167 14.89 9.94 9.29
N ILE A 168 14.31 8.78 9.63
CA ILE A 168 13.09 8.26 8.98
C ILE A 168 11.92 9.23 9.21
N GLY A 169 11.76 9.75 10.43
CA GLY A 169 10.71 10.73 10.73
C GLY A 169 10.84 12.00 9.88
N LEU A 170 12.05 12.57 9.80
CA LEU A 170 12.34 13.74 8.96
C LEU A 170 12.08 13.44 7.47
N TYR A 171 12.48 12.27 7.00
CA TYR A 171 12.19 11.83 5.64
C TYR A 171 10.68 11.75 5.37
N CYS A 172 9.89 11.21 6.27
CA CYS A 172 8.42 11.16 6.15
C CYS A 172 7.82 12.57 6.06
N VAL A 173 8.32 13.53 6.85
CA VAL A 173 7.91 14.94 6.79
C VAL A 173 8.23 15.54 5.43
N VAL A 174 9.44 15.32 4.89
CA VAL A 174 9.84 15.79 3.56
C VAL A 174 8.93 15.19 2.47
N ARG A 175 8.66 13.89 2.52
CA ARG A 175 7.75 13.21 1.58
C ARG A 175 6.33 13.79 1.63
N HIS A 176 5.81 14.02 2.83
CA HIS A 176 4.49 14.63 3.00
C HIS A 176 4.44 16.06 2.43
N PHE A 177 5.47 16.86 2.67
CA PHE A 177 5.58 18.21 2.12
C PHE A 177 5.65 18.21 0.58
N LEU A 178 6.46 17.32 -0.02
CA LEU A 178 6.52 17.14 -1.48
C LEU A 178 5.15 16.75 -2.06
N ARG A 179 4.40 15.87 -1.37
CA ARG A 179 3.03 15.54 -1.77
C ARG A 179 2.15 16.78 -1.85
N ILE A 180 2.19 17.64 -0.83
CA ILE A 180 1.40 18.89 -0.81
C ILE A 180 1.82 19.81 -1.97
N GLN A 181 3.12 19.98 -2.20
CA GLN A 181 3.63 20.82 -3.30
C GLN A 181 3.16 20.29 -4.66
N HIS A 182 3.24 18.98 -4.90
CA HIS A 182 2.79 18.37 -6.15
C HIS A 182 1.26 18.48 -6.32
N GLN A 183 0.48 18.40 -5.24
CA GLN A 183 -0.96 18.61 -5.28
C GLN A 183 -1.32 20.04 -5.68
N LEU A 184 -0.62 21.04 -5.12
CA LEU A 184 -0.80 22.44 -5.48
C LEU A 184 -0.38 22.71 -6.94
N LEU A 185 0.71 22.08 -7.39
CA LEU A 185 1.15 22.17 -8.78
C LEU A 185 0.09 21.63 -9.75
N LEU A 186 -0.51 20.49 -9.48
CA LEU A 186 -1.58 19.92 -10.31
C LEU A 186 -2.83 20.83 -10.30
N LYS A 187 -3.23 21.34 -9.14
CA LYS A 187 -4.36 22.27 -9.04
C LYS A 187 -4.17 23.55 -9.86
N LYS A 188 -2.92 24.01 -10.02
CA LYS A 188 -2.59 25.20 -10.82
C LYS A 188 -2.63 24.93 -12.33
N ASN A 189 -2.35 23.69 -12.75
CA ASN A 189 -2.14 23.36 -14.19
C ASN A 189 -3.33 22.63 -14.82
N PHE A 190 -4.33 22.24 -14.06
CA PHE A 190 -5.52 21.53 -14.56
C PHE A 190 -6.78 22.19 -14.03
N ASP A 191 -7.77 22.36 -14.92
CA ASP A 191 -9.11 22.86 -14.59
C ASP A 191 -10.13 21.71 -14.56
N GLY A 192 -11.28 21.94 -13.92
CA GLY A 192 -12.38 20.96 -13.86
C GLY A 192 -12.02 19.71 -13.05
N LEU A 193 -11.37 19.93 -11.92
CA LEU A 193 -10.87 18.86 -11.05
C LEU A 193 -11.92 18.43 -10.03
N ASN A 194 -12.37 17.18 -10.06
CA ASN A 194 -13.20 16.60 -8.99
C ASN A 194 -12.30 16.07 -7.88
N GLN A 195 -11.29 15.26 -8.25
CA GLN A 195 -10.37 14.66 -7.28
C GLN A 195 -8.95 14.58 -7.84
N ILE A 196 -7.95 14.76 -6.98
CA ILE A 196 -6.53 14.55 -7.29
C ILE A 196 -5.96 13.52 -6.33
N THR A 197 -5.40 12.45 -6.87
CA THR A 197 -4.67 11.45 -6.10
C THR A 197 -3.24 11.37 -6.56
N LEU A 198 -2.32 11.59 -5.63
CA LEU A 198 -0.89 11.41 -5.83
C LEU A 198 -0.48 10.04 -5.36
N LEU A 199 0.33 9.37 -6.18
CA LEU A 199 0.85 8.02 -5.92
C LEU A 199 2.37 8.11 -5.81
N PRO A 200 2.92 7.92 -4.62
CA PRO A 200 4.36 7.98 -4.41
C PRO A 200 5.06 6.83 -5.14
N THR A 201 6.25 7.10 -5.68
CA THR A 201 7.14 6.07 -6.23
C THR A 201 8.33 5.84 -5.29
N CYS A 202 9.17 4.85 -5.58
CA CYS A 202 10.43 4.62 -4.86
C CYS A 202 11.46 5.77 -5.04
N TYR A 203 11.23 6.67 -5.98
CA TYR A 203 12.06 7.87 -6.15
C TYR A 203 11.47 9.06 -5.40
N LEU A 204 12.30 9.83 -4.70
CA LEU A 204 11.85 10.96 -3.89
C LEU A 204 11.09 12.02 -4.69
N PHE A 205 11.58 12.37 -5.88
CA PHE A 205 11.06 13.46 -6.70
C PHE A 205 10.20 13.01 -7.88
N LYS A 206 9.94 11.71 -8.04
CA LYS A 206 9.06 11.19 -9.09
C LYS A 206 7.79 10.63 -8.46
N TRP A 207 6.64 11.13 -8.93
CA TRP A 207 5.32 10.75 -8.42
C TRP A 207 4.40 10.45 -9.59
N ASN A 208 3.52 9.49 -9.43
CA ASN A 208 2.40 9.30 -10.35
C ASN A 208 1.20 10.09 -9.83
N PHE A 209 0.27 10.42 -10.72
CA PHE A 209 -0.98 11.05 -10.33
C PHE A 209 -2.17 10.51 -11.11
N ILE A 210 -3.34 10.58 -10.49
CA ILE A 210 -4.65 10.36 -11.09
C ILE A 210 -5.46 11.62 -10.79
N ILE A 211 -5.98 12.25 -11.84
CA ILE A 211 -6.95 13.34 -11.77
C ILE A 211 -8.26 12.80 -12.26
N GLU A 212 -9.29 12.93 -11.45
CA GLU A 212 -10.66 12.65 -11.84
C GLU A 212 -11.34 13.94 -12.26
N LYS A 213 -11.96 13.91 -13.45
CA LYS A 213 -12.86 14.92 -13.99
C LYS A 213 -14.22 14.27 -14.28
N ASP A 214 -15.22 15.07 -14.64
CA ASP A 214 -16.58 14.57 -14.89
C ASP A 214 -16.59 13.42 -15.90
N ASN A 215 -15.92 13.61 -17.05
CA ASN A 215 -15.99 12.67 -18.18
C ASN A 215 -14.68 11.93 -18.45
N GLU A 216 -13.60 12.17 -17.70
CA GLU A 216 -12.30 11.55 -17.95
C GLU A 216 -11.48 11.36 -16.68
N TYR A 217 -10.59 10.36 -16.73
CA TYR A 217 -9.43 10.29 -15.83
C TYR A 217 -8.19 10.76 -16.60
N VAL A 218 -7.38 11.59 -15.96
CA VAL A 218 -6.08 12.00 -16.47
C VAL A 218 -4.99 11.39 -15.59
N LEU A 219 -4.16 10.54 -16.19
CA LEU A 219 -3.05 9.88 -15.51
C LEU A 219 -1.73 10.39 -16.03
N GLY A 220 -0.77 10.59 -15.15
CA GLY A 220 0.53 11.06 -15.55
C GLY A 220 1.58 10.89 -14.46
N THR A 221 2.75 11.50 -14.72
CA THR A 221 3.87 11.51 -13.79
C THR A 221 4.36 12.93 -13.55
N ILE A 222 4.80 13.19 -12.33
CA ILE A 222 5.50 14.43 -11.96
C ILE A 222 6.93 14.06 -11.61
N HIS A 223 7.88 14.77 -12.22
CA HIS A 223 9.27 14.69 -11.80
C HIS A 223 9.77 16.07 -11.41
N LYS A 224 10.03 16.30 -10.13
CA LYS A 224 10.26 17.61 -9.52
C LYS A 224 9.04 18.52 -9.75
N VAL A 225 9.13 19.48 -10.69
CA VAL A 225 8.04 20.41 -11.06
C VAL A 225 7.51 20.14 -12.48
N LYS A 226 8.09 19.23 -13.23
CA LYS A 226 7.69 18.91 -14.61
C LYS A 226 6.63 17.81 -14.61
N ILE A 227 5.51 18.09 -15.26
CA ILE A 227 4.43 17.13 -15.50
C ILE A 227 4.75 16.42 -16.82
N ASN A 228 4.81 15.08 -16.80
CA ASN A 228 5.14 14.25 -17.95
C ASN A 228 4.13 13.11 -18.10
N GLU A 229 4.08 12.52 -19.30
CA GLU A 229 3.28 11.32 -19.60
C GLU A 229 1.83 11.46 -19.16
N ILE A 230 1.02 12.15 -19.96
CA ILE A 230 -0.40 12.30 -19.70
C ILE A 230 -1.15 11.28 -20.55
N VAL A 231 -1.87 10.37 -19.89
CA VAL A 231 -2.82 9.43 -20.47
C VAL A 231 -4.22 9.87 -20.07
N LYS A 232 -5.13 9.99 -21.03
CA LYS A 232 -6.54 10.30 -20.79
C LYS A 232 -7.38 9.06 -21.03
N LEU A 233 -8.19 8.70 -20.04
CA LEU A 233 -9.19 7.64 -20.13
C LEU A 233 -10.56 8.28 -20.07
N VAL A 234 -11.27 8.25 -21.18
CA VAL A 234 -12.61 8.82 -21.26
C VAL A 234 -13.58 7.86 -20.60
N LYS A 235 -14.47 8.39 -19.76
CA LYS A 235 -15.54 7.62 -19.11
C LYS A 235 -16.69 7.39 -20.12
N GLU A 236 -16.35 6.88 -21.34
CA GLU A 236 -17.34 6.59 -22.36
C GLU A 236 -18.17 5.38 -21.94
N ASP A 237 -19.46 5.58 -22.02
CA ASP A 237 -20.52 4.57 -22.03
C ASP A 237 -20.44 3.46 -20.97
N LEU A 238 -20.46 3.88 -19.70
CA LEU A 238 -20.69 2.96 -18.59
C LEU A 238 -22.11 2.32 -18.64
N SER A 239 -22.93 2.68 -19.64
CA SER A 239 -24.28 2.14 -19.87
C SER A 239 -24.29 0.78 -20.58
N ASN A 240 -23.12 0.21 -20.93
CA ASN A 240 -23.02 -1.11 -21.52
C ASN A 240 -23.59 -2.18 -20.57
N GLU A 241 -24.52 -2.98 -21.05
CA GLU A 241 -25.21 -4.01 -20.27
C GLU A 241 -24.25 -5.02 -19.61
N LEU A 242 -23.16 -5.39 -20.29
CA LEU A 242 -22.14 -6.29 -19.74
C LEU A 242 -21.39 -5.65 -18.57
N ILE A 243 -21.16 -4.32 -18.62
CA ILE A 243 -20.56 -3.60 -17.50
C ILE A 243 -21.47 -3.69 -16.27
N GLU A 244 -22.77 -3.41 -16.43
CA GLU A 244 -23.71 -3.48 -15.32
C GLU A 244 -23.84 -4.90 -14.76
N LYS A 245 -23.92 -5.91 -15.61
CA LYS A 245 -23.94 -7.32 -15.20
C LYS A 245 -22.64 -7.71 -14.47
N SER A 246 -21.48 -7.24 -14.94
CA SER A 246 -20.19 -7.55 -14.32
C SER A 246 -20.07 -7.01 -12.89
N LYS A 247 -20.75 -5.91 -12.55
CA LYS A 247 -20.75 -5.34 -11.19
C LYS A 247 -21.41 -6.26 -10.15
N LEU A 248 -22.27 -7.18 -10.59
CA LEU A 248 -22.96 -8.14 -9.72
C LEU A 248 -22.06 -9.35 -9.39
N ASP A 249 -20.98 -9.54 -10.12
CA ASP A 249 -20.04 -10.63 -9.86
C ASP A 249 -19.33 -10.47 -8.49
N LYS A 250 -19.15 -11.59 -7.80
CA LYS A 250 -18.55 -11.60 -6.44
C LYS A 250 -17.12 -11.06 -6.41
N ASN A 251 -16.28 -11.42 -7.38
CA ASN A 251 -14.91 -10.95 -7.46
C ASN A 251 -14.84 -9.46 -7.82
N ALA A 252 -15.75 -8.98 -8.69
CA ALA A 252 -15.89 -7.56 -8.98
C ALA A 252 -16.32 -6.77 -7.74
N GLN A 253 -17.26 -7.26 -6.96
CA GLN A 253 -17.67 -6.63 -5.69
C GLN A 253 -16.53 -6.57 -4.68
N HIS A 254 -15.71 -7.63 -4.56
CA HIS A 254 -14.52 -7.61 -3.70
C HIS A 254 -13.49 -6.59 -4.18
N PHE A 255 -13.33 -6.45 -5.50
CA PHE A 255 -12.45 -5.45 -6.10
C PHE A 255 -12.93 -4.02 -5.82
N PHE A 256 -14.21 -3.71 -6.04
CA PHE A 256 -14.79 -2.38 -5.75
C PHE A 256 -14.71 -2.02 -4.26
N ALA A 257 -14.77 -3.00 -3.37
CA ALA A 257 -14.58 -2.76 -1.95
C ALA A 257 -13.14 -2.33 -1.59
N SER A 258 -12.17 -2.54 -2.49
CA SER A 258 -10.73 -2.25 -2.28
C SER A 258 -10.23 -1.01 -3.02
N THR A 259 -11.02 -0.46 -3.95
CA THR A 259 -10.61 0.69 -4.78
C THR A 259 -11.77 1.59 -5.20
N ASP A 260 -11.51 2.90 -5.16
CA ASP A 260 -12.37 3.94 -5.75
C ASP A 260 -11.96 4.28 -7.20
N TYR A 261 -10.92 3.61 -7.73
CA TYR A 261 -10.32 3.90 -9.03
C TYR A 261 -10.51 2.76 -10.03
N ALA A 262 -11.66 2.07 -9.93
CA ALA A 262 -12.03 1.01 -10.85
C ALA A 262 -12.44 1.58 -12.21
N PHE A 263 -11.80 1.12 -13.29
CA PHE A 263 -12.11 1.53 -14.66
C PHE A 263 -12.37 0.30 -15.52
N PRO A 264 -13.55 0.21 -16.20
CA PRO A 264 -13.89 -0.95 -17.02
C PRO A 264 -13.39 -0.81 -18.45
N ILE A 265 -13.04 -1.93 -19.06
CA ILE A 265 -12.86 -2.07 -20.51
C ILE A 265 -13.64 -3.31 -20.96
N VAL A 266 -14.47 -3.14 -21.99
CA VAL A 266 -15.24 -4.24 -22.60
C VAL A 266 -14.47 -4.77 -23.81
N ASN A 267 -14.28 -6.07 -23.85
CA ASN A 267 -13.78 -6.78 -25.01
C ASN A 267 -14.91 -7.64 -25.59
N GLU A 268 -15.65 -7.09 -26.54
CA GLU A 268 -16.80 -7.75 -27.19
C GLU A 268 -16.41 -9.06 -27.89
N SER A 269 -15.21 -9.12 -28.48
CA SER A 269 -14.77 -10.31 -29.21
C SER A 269 -14.51 -11.53 -28.31
N LEU A 270 -14.32 -11.30 -27.02
CA LEU A 270 -14.09 -12.34 -26.01
C LEU A 270 -15.24 -12.44 -25.00
N ASN A 271 -16.30 -11.68 -25.17
CA ASN A 271 -17.36 -11.53 -24.18
C ASN A 271 -16.79 -11.34 -22.76
N LEU A 272 -15.90 -10.34 -22.61
CA LEU A 272 -15.11 -10.10 -21.41
C LEU A 272 -15.23 -8.65 -20.97
N VAL A 273 -15.47 -8.44 -19.67
CA VAL A 273 -15.30 -7.14 -19.01
C VAL A 273 -14.07 -7.22 -18.09
N GLU A 274 -13.13 -6.31 -18.27
CA GLU A 274 -11.98 -6.17 -17.41
C GLU A 274 -12.09 -4.88 -16.59
N TRP A 275 -12.02 -4.98 -15.26
CA TRP A 275 -11.95 -3.84 -14.34
C TRP A 275 -10.53 -3.64 -13.86
N PHE A 276 -9.97 -2.48 -14.13
CA PHE A 276 -8.60 -2.11 -13.77
C PHE A 276 -8.60 -1.16 -12.59
N ASP A 277 -7.67 -1.35 -11.65
CA ASP A 277 -7.38 -0.34 -10.65
C ASP A 277 -6.32 0.62 -11.18
N LEU A 278 -6.70 1.86 -11.43
CA LEU A 278 -5.83 2.88 -12.03
C LEU A 278 -4.61 3.24 -11.15
N ARG A 279 -4.63 2.89 -9.86
CA ARG A 279 -3.48 3.10 -8.94
C ARG A 279 -2.30 2.19 -9.26
N TYR A 280 -2.55 1.01 -9.84
CA TYR A 280 -1.54 -0.02 -10.14
C TYR A 280 -0.91 0.13 -11.51
N ARG A 281 -0.85 1.34 -12.03
CA ARG A 281 -0.24 1.59 -13.34
C ARG A 281 1.26 1.30 -13.33
N LYS A 282 1.71 0.42 -14.22
CA LYS A 282 3.11 0.16 -14.54
C LYS A 282 3.31 0.41 -16.04
N ASN A 283 3.93 1.54 -16.39
CA ASN A 283 3.98 2.06 -17.77
C ASN A 283 2.56 2.24 -18.33
N GLU A 284 2.18 1.55 -19.41
CA GLU A 284 0.84 1.57 -20.02
C GLU A 284 -0.04 0.39 -19.57
N GLN A 285 0.42 -0.43 -18.63
CA GLN A 285 -0.26 -1.62 -18.16
C GLN A 285 -0.87 -1.40 -16.78
N PHE A 286 -2.00 -2.08 -16.54
CA PHE A 286 -2.69 -2.14 -15.24
C PHE A 286 -2.74 -3.61 -14.80
N PRO A 287 -1.71 -4.10 -14.09
CA PRO A 287 -1.59 -5.53 -13.79
C PRO A 287 -2.61 -6.04 -12.78
N PHE A 288 -3.12 -5.19 -11.89
CA PHE A 288 -4.13 -5.57 -10.90
C PHE A 288 -5.53 -5.32 -11.46
N LYS A 289 -6.29 -6.39 -11.68
CA LYS A 289 -7.60 -6.33 -12.34
C LYS A 289 -8.51 -7.51 -12.01
N VAL A 290 -9.79 -7.30 -12.33
CA VAL A 290 -10.80 -8.37 -12.39
C VAL A 290 -11.15 -8.62 -13.85
N LYS A 291 -11.27 -9.89 -14.20
CA LYS A 291 -11.81 -10.35 -15.49
C LYS A 291 -13.12 -11.05 -15.24
N VAL A 292 -14.18 -10.64 -15.91
CA VAL A 292 -15.50 -11.27 -15.87
C VAL A 292 -15.86 -11.76 -17.26
N PHE A 293 -16.00 -13.06 -17.44
CA PHE A 293 -16.29 -13.72 -18.71
C PHE A 293 -17.78 -14.02 -18.80
N PHE A 294 -18.35 -13.74 -19.97
CA PHE A 294 -19.76 -13.94 -20.27
C PHE A 294 -19.98 -14.98 -21.38
N ASP A 295 -21.10 -15.68 -21.32
CA ASP A 295 -21.59 -16.46 -22.44
C ASP A 295 -22.27 -15.58 -23.50
N ASN A 296 -22.78 -16.22 -24.56
CA ASN A 296 -23.48 -15.52 -25.64
C ASN A 296 -24.82 -14.93 -25.20
N ASP A 297 -25.37 -15.40 -24.09
CA ASP A 297 -26.66 -14.93 -23.53
C ASP A 297 -26.43 -13.80 -22.53
N GLY A 298 -25.16 -13.40 -22.31
CA GLY A 298 -24.75 -12.35 -21.38
C GLY A 298 -24.84 -12.76 -19.89
N SER A 299 -24.80 -14.05 -19.59
CA SER A 299 -24.67 -14.58 -18.22
C SER A 299 -23.20 -14.75 -17.86
N VAL A 300 -22.85 -14.54 -16.59
CA VAL A 300 -21.44 -14.70 -16.11
C VAL A 300 -21.08 -16.17 -16.08
N ILE A 301 -20.05 -16.56 -16.83
CA ILE A 301 -19.49 -17.93 -16.83
C ILE A 301 -18.47 -18.09 -15.71
N SER A 302 -17.54 -17.14 -15.59
CA SER A 302 -16.45 -17.19 -14.62
C SER A 302 -15.87 -15.81 -14.38
N SER A 303 -15.17 -15.66 -13.26
CA SER A 303 -14.43 -14.45 -12.96
C SER A 303 -13.11 -14.75 -12.25
N THR A 304 -12.13 -13.88 -12.43
CA THR A 304 -10.84 -13.95 -11.77
C THR A 304 -10.44 -12.58 -11.23
N ILE A 305 -9.76 -12.53 -10.08
CA ILE A 305 -9.26 -11.30 -9.47
C ILE A 305 -7.80 -11.48 -9.05
N GLY A 306 -6.96 -10.48 -9.32
CA GLY A 306 -5.57 -10.46 -8.90
C GLY A 306 -4.63 -9.77 -9.86
N TYR A 307 -3.33 -10.06 -9.69
CA TYR A 307 -2.30 -9.61 -10.61
C TYR A 307 -2.26 -10.54 -11.83
N HIS A 308 -2.57 -9.98 -12.98
CA HIS A 308 -2.48 -10.66 -14.25
C HIS A 308 -1.28 -10.10 -15.03
N HIS A 309 -0.26 -10.92 -15.20
CA HIS A 309 0.80 -10.66 -16.16
C HIS A 309 0.27 -11.08 -17.53
N ASP A 310 -0.55 -10.23 -18.14
CA ASP A 310 -1.05 -10.54 -19.46
C ASP A 310 0.13 -10.57 -20.43
N GLU A 311 0.15 -11.61 -21.23
CA GLU A 311 0.77 -11.63 -22.54
C GLU A 311 0.03 -10.62 -23.45
N LEU A 312 0.08 -9.33 -23.14
CA LEU A 312 -0.47 -8.25 -23.96
C LEU A 312 0.22 -8.17 -25.34
N GLU A 313 1.33 -8.89 -25.56
CA GLU A 313 1.93 -9.02 -26.88
C GLU A 313 0.99 -9.62 -27.93
N LYS A 314 -0.02 -10.44 -27.55
CA LYS A 314 -1.03 -10.95 -28.48
C LYS A 314 -2.10 -9.93 -28.84
N TYR A 315 -2.30 -8.89 -28.05
CA TYR A 315 -3.35 -7.87 -28.25
C TYR A 315 -2.84 -6.60 -28.95
N HIS A 316 -1.54 -6.37 -29.05
CA HIS A 316 -0.95 -5.19 -29.69
C HIS A 316 -1.22 -5.12 -31.21
N ASN A 317 -1.66 -6.20 -31.85
CA ASN A 317 -1.91 -6.22 -33.28
C ASN A 317 -3.35 -5.95 -33.72
N LYS A 318 -4.33 -5.78 -32.79
CA LYS A 318 -5.72 -5.44 -33.20
C LYS A 318 -6.41 -4.56 -32.15
N LYS A 319 -6.42 -3.27 -32.37
CA LYS A 319 -7.11 -2.19 -31.64
C LYS A 319 -6.42 -1.69 -30.37
N THR A 320 -5.80 -0.54 -30.53
CA THR A 320 -5.46 0.43 -29.48
C THR A 320 -6.58 0.53 -28.44
N LEU A 321 -6.22 0.46 -27.15
CA LEU A 321 -7.02 1.05 -26.08
C LEU A 321 -7.57 2.39 -26.60
N PRO A 322 -8.79 2.83 -26.24
CA PRO A 322 -9.26 4.18 -26.53
C PRO A 322 -8.45 5.19 -25.69
N VAL A 323 -7.14 5.10 -25.80
CA VAL A 323 -6.14 5.92 -25.10
C VAL A 323 -5.65 6.93 -26.11
N LYS A 324 -6.19 8.14 -26.09
CA LYS A 324 -5.53 9.27 -26.75
C LYS A 324 -4.28 9.62 -25.95
N ILE A 325 -3.13 9.09 -26.36
CA ILE A 325 -1.83 9.50 -25.83
C ILE A 325 -1.60 10.94 -26.31
N ALA A 326 -1.83 11.91 -25.44
CA ALA A 326 -1.35 13.26 -25.67
C ALA A 326 0.16 13.26 -25.41
N LYS A 327 0.97 13.36 -26.49
CA LYS A 327 2.40 13.60 -26.38
C LYS A 327 2.63 14.87 -25.55
N THR A 328 3.60 14.78 -24.62
CA THR A 328 4.16 15.86 -23.76
C THR A 328 3.64 17.26 -24.05
N VAL A 329 2.89 17.80 -23.13
CA VAL A 329 2.59 19.25 -23.10
C VAL A 329 3.75 19.89 -22.31
N ASP A 330 4.66 20.55 -23.02
CA ASP A 330 5.65 21.41 -22.38
C ASP A 330 4.89 22.67 -21.90
N PHE A 331 4.62 22.73 -20.61
CA PHE A 331 4.12 23.94 -19.97
C PHE A 331 5.32 24.87 -19.71
N LYS A 332 5.24 26.10 -20.25
CA LYS A 332 6.19 27.19 -19.99
C LYS A 332 6.06 27.75 -18.58
#